data_58d5fba9c75e60a15e40079405a93b41
#
_entry.id   58d5fba9c75e60a15e40079405a93b41
#
_cell.length_a   1.000
_cell.length_b   1.000
_cell.length_c   1.000
_cell.angle_alpha   90.00
_cell.angle_beta   90.00
_cell.angle_gamma   90.00
#
_symmetry.space_group_name_H-M   'P 1'
#
loop_
_entity.id
_entity.type
_entity.pdbx_description
1 polymer ?
#
loop_
_entity_poly.entity_id
_entity_poly.type
_entity_poly.pdbx_seq_one_letter_code
_entity_poly.pdbx_strand_id
1 'polypeptide(L)'
;MAEPLRIEEPAEDEAPAALPDERADVVVIGGAFSGASTAVLLRRWLPGRRVVVVERAEAFDRKVGEATVEISALFLSRVLGEFDHLARHQLPKHGLRYWFSDGPERSLAEMAEVGPAEVPRLPSFLLDRSRLDEHLLATARSEGAELIRPAKVSSVELAWPENRVEIEEEGGRRRSIAARWVVDASGRHAFLARRLRLHRRTEEHPTAAVWGRWTGVVDLDGPAFQGTDARKSRLPRITPARRLATNHFCGYGFWCWFIPLKGGETSVGLVYNKELLELPGRDAAERYRRFLESQPGIRELLAGARLDEEDLRAYGHLPYRSERYAGKGWALVGDAASFMDPYYSPGLDHAGMSAYATARLIEDDLTGRLDEAGIEAAVGRHNEVFDRSYGRWLHALYVGKYELLGDAELTAAAYLVETALYYMGIVPSKERDMEHLRFPPYGEGLWQEALVFRVMRGFTRRLVRLARRRRALGIYGKRNAGWRLLGQAPGLGSRAFPMLRSGLGVYFRVERETFLAGLRPGARKVAPERTVTPEPAPEPESG
;
A
#
# COMPACT_ATOMS: atom_id res chain seq x y z
N MET A 1 -34.98 11.69 17.07
CA MET A 1 -34.99 11.90 15.60
C MET A 1 -33.85 12.83 15.28
N ALA A 2 -32.84 12.36 14.60
CA ALA A 2 -31.73 13.20 14.17
C ALA A 2 -32.15 13.94 12.90
N GLU A 3 -32.04 15.27 12.91
CA GLU A 3 -32.25 16.09 11.72
C GLU A 3 -31.39 15.66 10.56
N PRO A 4 -31.86 15.71 9.30
CA PRO A 4 -31.06 15.45 8.13
C PRO A 4 -29.94 16.49 8.02
N LEU A 5 -28.68 16.04 7.89
CA LEU A 5 -27.53 16.89 7.59
C LEU A 5 -27.67 17.45 6.17
N ARG A 6 -28.27 18.61 6.01
CA ARG A 6 -28.19 19.39 4.79
C ARG A 6 -26.85 20.10 4.73
N ILE A 7 -26.09 19.84 3.71
CA ILE A 7 -24.90 20.61 3.35
C ILE A 7 -25.33 21.57 2.26
N GLU A 8 -25.65 22.80 2.63
CA GLU A 8 -25.94 23.89 1.68
C GLU A 8 -24.63 24.50 1.21
N GLU A 9 -24.45 24.60 -0.11
CA GLU A 9 -23.52 25.55 -0.72
C GLU A 9 -24.26 26.90 -0.97
N PRO A 10 -23.55 28.02 -0.88
CA PRO A 10 -24.18 29.32 -1.12
C PRO A 10 -24.30 29.60 -2.63
N ALA A 11 -25.44 30.23 -2.96
CA ALA A 11 -25.74 31.01 -4.12
C ALA A 11 -26.64 30.41 -5.21
N GLU A 12 -27.72 31.08 -5.26
CA GLU A 12 -28.78 31.16 -6.25
C GLU A 12 -28.25 31.24 -7.70
N ASP A 13 -28.58 30.21 -8.49
CA ASP A 13 -28.96 30.36 -9.88
C ASP A 13 -30.04 29.33 -10.18
N GLU A 14 -31.04 29.71 -10.95
CA GLU A 14 -32.28 28.99 -11.23
C GLU A 14 -32.12 27.47 -11.34
N ALA A 15 -32.78 26.74 -10.45
CA ALA A 15 -32.80 25.30 -10.43
C ALA A 15 -33.27 24.76 -11.80
N PRO A 16 -32.44 24.01 -12.55
CA PRO A 16 -32.89 23.35 -13.77
C PRO A 16 -34.02 22.38 -13.40
N ALA A 17 -35.04 22.31 -14.29
CA ALA A 17 -36.19 21.43 -14.13
C ALA A 17 -35.78 20.03 -13.67
N ALA A 18 -36.40 19.53 -12.60
CA ALA A 18 -36.07 18.23 -12.02
C ALA A 18 -36.12 17.14 -13.08
N LEU A 19 -34.94 16.57 -13.37
CA LEU A 19 -34.85 15.39 -14.20
C LEU A 19 -35.58 14.24 -13.51
N PRO A 20 -36.23 13.31 -14.26
CA PRO A 20 -36.88 12.17 -13.64
C PRO A 20 -35.86 11.40 -12.81
N ASP A 21 -36.17 11.18 -11.54
CA ASP A 21 -35.31 10.44 -10.61
C ASP A 21 -35.19 8.98 -11.08
N GLU A 22 -34.02 8.62 -11.57
CA GLU A 22 -33.69 7.22 -11.76
C GLU A 22 -33.45 6.59 -10.38
N ARG A 23 -33.76 5.29 -10.25
CA ARG A 23 -33.54 4.56 -9.00
C ARG A 23 -32.51 3.46 -9.18
N ALA A 24 -31.61 3.36 -8.22
CA ALA A 24 -30.67 2.25 -8.09
C ALA A 24 -30.69 1.70 -6.66
N ASP A 25 -30.25 0.44 -6.47
CA ASP A 25 -30.05 -0.06 -5.11
C ASP A 25 -28.70 0.48 -4.56
N VAL A 26 -27.67 0.51 -5.42
CA VAL A 26 -26.32 0.98 -5.04
C VAL A 26 -25.73 1.84 -6.15
N VAL A 27 -25.17 3.00 -5.76
CA VAL A 27 -24.29 3.81 -6.61
C VAL A 27 -22.87 3.74 -6.08
N VAL A 28 -21.91 3.38 -6.93
CA VAL A 28 -20.48 3.29 -6.62
C VAL A 28 -19.74 4.45 -7.31
N ILE A 29 -19.06 5.29 -6.54
CA ILE A 29 -18.29 6.44 -7.01
C ILE A 29 -16.84 6.02 -7.25
N GLY A 30 -16.43 5.94 -8.52
CA GLY A 30 -15.12 5.45 -8.95
C GLY A 30 -15.14 3.97 -9.34
N GLY A 31 -14.62 3.68 -10.53
CA GLY A 31 -14.65 2.35 -11.16
C GLY A 31 -13.30 1.61 -11.16
N ALA A 32 -12.25 2.14 -10.49
CA ALA A 32 -10.97 1.44 -10.37
C ALA A 32 -11.05 0.25 -9.40
N PHE A 33 -9.92 -0.35 -9.01
CA PHE A 33 -9.83 -1.56 -8.20
C PHE A 33 -10.91 -1.68 -7.11
N SER A 34 -11.03 -0.68 -6.22
CA SER A 34 -11.96 -0.77 -5.07
C SER A 34 -13.42 -0.76 -5.52
N GLY A 35 -13.78 0.14 -6.44
CA GLY A 35 -15.17 0.27 -6.88
C GLY A 35 -15.61 -0.87 -7.80
N ALA A 36 -14.76 -1.25 -8.76
CA ALA A 36 -15.03 -2.41 -9.62
C ALA A 36 -15.16 -3.68 -8.81
N SER A 37 -14.24 -3.94 -7.85
CA SER A 37 -14.33 -5.10 -6.96
C SER A 37 -15.63 -5.12 -6.15
N THR A 38 -16.03 -3.97 -5.59
CA THR A 38 -17.29 -3.86 -4.84
C THR A 38 -18.49 -4.15 -5.75
N ALA A 39 -18.49 -3.60 -6.97
CA ALA A 39 -19.58 -3.82 -7.94
C ALA A 39 -19.67 -5.29 -8.37
N VAL A 40 -18.54 -5.96 -8.66
CA VAL A 40 -18.49 -7.39 -8.96
C VAL A 40 -19.12 -8.22 -7.84
N LEU A 41 -18.71 -7.95 -6.58
CA LEU A 41 -19.24 -8.69 -5.43
C LEU A 41 -20.74 -8.47 -5.26
N LEU A 42 -21.21 -7.22 -5.34
CA LEU A 42 -22.63 -6.90 -5.23
C LEU A 42 -23.46 -7.55 -6.34
N ARG A 43 -22.99 -7.56 -7.58
CA ARG A 43 -23.70 -8.19 -8.70
C ARG A 43 -23.79 -9.71 -8.54
N ARG A 44 -22.72 -10.36 -8.08
CA ARG A 44 -22.72 -11.81 -7.83
C ARG A 44 -23.63 -12.23 -6.68
N TRP A 45 -23.63 -11.45 -5.60
CA TRP A 45 -24.41 -11.79 -4.40
C TRP A 45 -25.85 -11.30 -4.47
N LEU A 46 -26.12 -10.27 -5.27
CA LEU A 46 -27.40 -9.60 -5.42
C LEU A 46 -27.79 -9.46 -6.91
N PRO A 47 -27.97 -10.55 -7.66
CA PRO A 47 -28.16 -10.50 -9.11
C PRO A 47 -29.42 -9.72 -9.54
N GLY A 48 -30.45 -9.62 -8.67
CA GLY A 48 -31.68 -8.87 -8.93
C GLY A 48 -31.60 -7.36 -8.62
N ARG A 49 -30.48 -6.86 -8.09
CA ARG A 49 -30.33 -5.45 -7.66
C ARG A 49 -29.62 -4.62 -8.73
N ARG A 50 -30.06 -3.36 -8.89
CA ARG A 50 -29.43 -2.39 -9.80
C ARG A 50 -28.22 -1.75 -9.13
N VAL A 51 -27.01 -2.01 -9.65
CA VAL A 51 -25.74 -1.43 -9.22
C VAL A 51 -25.20 -0.54 -10.32
N VAL A 52 -24.98 0.74 -10.03
CA VAL A 52 -24.47 1.73 -10.97
C VAL A 52 -23.08 2.14 -10.55
N VAL A 53 -22.11 2.09 -11.47
CA VAL A 53 -20.73 2.55 -11.26
C VAL A 53 -20.53 3.83 -12.06
N VAL A 54 -20.10 4.91 -11.39
CA VAL A 54 -19.79 6.20 -12.02
C VAL A 54 -18.29 6.40 -12.02
N GLU A 55 -17.67 6.49 -13.22
CA GLU A 55 -16.24 6.68 -13.37
C GLU A 55 -15.94 7.92 -14.23
N ARG A 56 -15.09 8.80 -13.69
CA ARG A 56 -14.78 10.08 -14.34
C ARG A 56 -13.80 9.96 -15.52
N ALA A 57 -12.90 8.99 -15.48
CA ALA A 57 -11.88 8.84 -16.49
C ALA A 57 -12.40 8.02 -17.68
N GLU A 58 -12.17 8.48 -18.90
CA GLU A 58 -12.50 7.74 -20.12
C GLU A 58 -11.75 6.41 -20.20
N ALA A 59 -10.48 6.40 -19.79
CA ALA A 59 -9.66 5.20 -19.62
C ALA A 59 -8.81 5.33 -18.35
N PHE A 60 -8.48 4.20 -17.73
CA PHE A 60 -7.57 4.22 -16.59
C PHE A 60 -6.14 4.41 -17.06
N ASP A 61 -5.50 5.42 -16.50
CA ASP A 61 -4.08 5.67 -16.64
C ASP A 61 -3.28 4.84 -15.61
N ARG A 62 -1.98 4.93 -15.70
CA ARG A 62 -1.02 4.36 -14.77
C ARG A 62 -1.29 4.86 -13.35
N LYS A 63 -1.36 3.93 -12.40
CA LYS A 63 -1.59 4.22 -10.98
C LYS A 63 -0.57 3.47 -10.13
N VAL A 64 -0.16 4.07 -9.03
CA VAL A 64 0.59 3.37 -7.98
C VAL A 64 -0.30 2.34 -7.24
N GLY A 65 0.33 1.40 -6.54
CA GLY A 65 -0.34 0.22 -5.98
C GLY A 65 -0.13 -0.99 -6.88
N GLU A 66 1.12 -1.21 -7.29
CA GLU A 66 1.54 -2.11 -8.37
C GLU A 66 2.10 -3.43 -7.87
N ALA A 67 1.87 -3.76 -6.62
CA ALA A 67 2.29 -5.03 -6.04
C ALA A 67 1.24 -5.57 -5.09
N THR A 68 0.86 -6.84 -5.26
CA THR A 68 0.07 -7.56 -4.27
C THR A 68 0.96 -8.14 -3.18
N VAL A 69 0.37 -8.45 -2.04
CA VAL A 69 0.82 -9.48 -1.12
C VAL A 69 -0.23 -10.59 -1.08
N GLU A 70 -0.11 -11.55 -0.19
CA GLU A 70 -0.89 -12.78 -0.25
C GLU A 70 -2.40 -12.54 -0.13
N ILE A 71 -2.84 -11.60 0.72
CA ILE A 71 -4.28 -11.33 0.94
C ILE A 71 -4.92 -10.73 -0.33
N SER A 72 -4.29 -9.72 -0.92
CA SER A 72 -4.79 -9.13 -2.17
C SER A 72 -4.72 -10.10 -3.35
N ALA A 73 -3.70 -10.96 -3.39
CA ALA A 73 -3.62 -12.02 -4.40
C ALA A 73 -4.72 -13.08 -4.21
N LEU A 74 -5.03 -13.48 -2.97
CA LEU A 74 -6.15 -14.37 -2.65
C LEU A 74 -7.50 -13.72 -3.01
N PHE A 75 -7.67 -12.44 -2.67
CA PHE A 75 -8.87 -11.69 -3.02
C PHE A 75 -9.10 -11.65 -4.52
N LEU A 76 -8.09 -11.25 -5.30
CA LEU A 76 -8.18 -11.22 -6.76
C LEU A 76 -8.42 -12.61 -7.35
N SER A 77 -7.66 -13.63 -6.92
CA SER A 77 -7.68 -14.95 -7.57
C SER A 77 -8.85 -15.83 -7.15
N ARG A 78 -9.21 -15.82 -5.85
CA ARG A 78 -10.26 -16.74 -5.32
C ARG A 78 -11.61 -16.07 -5.14
N VAL A 79 -11.64 -14.80 -4.71
CA VAL A 79 -12.91 -14.09 -4.47
C VAL A 79 -13.44 -13.52 -5.78
N LEU A 80 -12.59 -12.82 -6.53
CA LEU A 80 -13.00 -12.25 -7.82
C LEU A 80 -12.83 -13.21 -9.00
N GLY A 81 -12.07 -14.30 -8.84
CA GLY A 81 -11.88 -15.30 -9.91
C GLY A 81 -10.89 -14.87 -11.00
N GLU A 82 -10.04 -13.89 -10.76
CA GLU A 82 -9.21 -13.24 -11.77
C GLU A 82 -7.82 -13.89 -11.97
N PHE A 83 -7.65 -15.14 -11.55
CA PHE A 83 -6.34 -15.82 -11.65
C PHE A 83 -5.81 -15.88 -13.09
N ASP A 84 -6.67 -16.15 -14.06
CA ASP A 84 -6.29 -16.22 -15.48
C ASP A 84 -5.79 -14.89 -16.02
N HIS A 85 -6.44 -13.78 -15.66
CA HIS A 85 -5.99 -12.43 -16.01
C HIS A 85 -4.62 -12.14 -15.38
N LEU A 86 -4.45 -12.43 -14.08
CA LEU A 86 -3.20 -12.23 -13.38
C LEU A 86 -2.06 -13.04 -14.02
N ALA A 87 -2.27 -14.32 -14.31
CA ALA A 87 -1.26 -15.18 -14.91
C ALA A 87 -0.85 -14.75 -16.33
N ARG A 88 -1.81 -14.25 -17.13
CA ARG A 88 -1.55 -13.87 -18.53
C ARG A 88 -1.03 -12.45 -18.69
N HIS A 89 -1.49 -11.51 -17.87
CA HIS A 89 -1.31 -10.08 -18.09
C HIS A 89 -0.47 -9.36 -17.02
N GLN A 90 -0.11 -10.04 -15.93
CA GLN A 90 0.71 -9.49 -14.86
C GLN A 90 2.01 -10.27 -14.70
N LEU A 91 2.96 -9.79 -13.89
CA LEU A 91 4.18 -10.52 -13.57
C LEU A 91 4.04 -11.25 -12.23
N PRO A 92 4.59 -12.47 -12.09
CA PRO A 92 4.68 -13.10 -10.78
C PRO A 92 5.62 -12.30 -9.88
N LYS A 93 5.27 -12.16 -8.60
CA LYS A 93 6.11 -11.49 -7.61
C LYS A 93 6.90 -12.52 -6.80
N HIS A 94 8.22 -12.40 -6.81
CA HIS A 94 9.13 -13.29 -6.10
C HIS A 94 9.49 -12.76 -4.69
N GLY A 95 8.52 -12.18 -3.99
CA GLY A 95 8.64 -11.71 -2.62
C GLY A 95 9.15 -10.28 -2.49
N LEU A 96 9.64 -9.95 -1.29
CA LEU A 96 10.22 -8.65 -0.94
C LEU A 96 11.74 -8.81 -0.81
N ARG A 97 12.50 -7.85 -1.33
CA ARG A 97 13.97 -7.85 -1.28
C ARG A 97 14.48 -6.47 -0.87
N TYR A 98 15.46 -6.45 0.02
CA TYR A 98 15.98 -5.24 0.62
C TYR A 98 17.48 -5.12 0.35
N TRP A 99 17.89 -3.92 -0.02
CA TRP A 99 19.26 -3.53 -0.31
C TRP A 99 19.66 -2.36 0.58
N PHE A 100 20.86 -2.40 1.15
CA PHE A 100 21.32 -1.40 2.11
C PHE A 100 22.67 -0.85 1.68
N SER A 101 22.78 0.50 1.69
CA SER A 101 24.03 1.20 1.44
C SER A 101 24.56 1.79 2.73
N ASP A 102 25.87 1.80 2.92
CA ASP A 102 26.54 2.46 4.04
C ASP A 102 27.50 3.58 3.60
N GLY A 103 27.44 3.97 2.32
CA GLY A 103 28.28 5.04 1.80
C GLY A 103 28.09 5.34 0.33
N PRO A 104 28.59 6.50 -0.12
CA PRO A 104 28.30 7.03 -1.46
C PRO A 104 28.99 6.30 -2.61
N GLU A 105 29.93 5.39 -2.34
CA GLU A 105 30.79 4.82 -3.39
C GLU A 105 30.69 3.30 -3.58
N ARG A 106 29.72 2.62 -2.95
CA ARG A 106 29.61 1.17 -3.07
C ARG A 106 28.72 0.75 -4.22
N SER A 107 29.19 -0.21 -5.01
CA SER A 107 28.37 -0.85 -6.03
C SER A 107 27.21 -1.65 -5.42
N LEU A 108 26.17 -1.87 -6.18
CA LEU A 108 25.01 -2.68 -5.75
C LEU A 108 25.45 -4.09 -5.29
N ALA A 109 26.45 -4.69 -5.94
CA ALA A 109 26.94 -6.01 -5.59
C ALA A 109 27.59 -6.08 -4.18
N GLU A 110 28.06 -4.96 -3.66
CA GLU A 110 28.67 -4.85 -2.33
C GLU A 110 27.66 -4.50 -1.23
N MET A 111 26.45 -4.06 -1.61
CA MET A 111 25.37 -3.77 -0.66
C MET A 111 24.94 -5.03 0.08
N ALA A 112 24.50 -4.88 1.33
CA ALA A 112 23.83 -5.95 2.03
C ALA A 112 22.48 -6.26 1.37
N GLU A 113 22.16 -7.56 1.31
CA GLU A 113 20.96 -8.07 0.69
C GLU A 113 20.16 -8.94 1.68
N VAL A 114 18.87 -8.63 1.85
CA VAL A 114 17.93 -9.42 2.65
C VAL A 114 16.73 -9.81 1.79
N GLY A 115 16.38 -11.08 1.77
CA GLY A 115 15.24 -11.55 0.98
C GLY A 115 15.15 -13.07 0.90
N PRO A 116 14.16 -13.61 0.17
CA PRO A 116 13.99 -15.05 0.02
C PRO A 116 15.07 -15.64 -0.92
N ALA A 117 15.53 -16.84 -0.61
CA ALA A 117 16.35 -17.70 -1.47
C ALA A 117 15.51 -18.69 -2.29
N GLU A 118 14.21 -18.80 -1.97
CA GLU A 118 13.23 -19.68 -2.62
C GLU A 118 12.04 -18.86 -3.12
N VAL A 119 11.37 -19.34 -4.17
CA VAL A 119 10.14 -18.71 -4.66
C VAL A 119 9.05 -18.82 -3.58
N PRO A 120 8.33 -17.73 -3.29
CA PRO A 120 7.22 -17.77 -2.34
C PRO A 120 6.19 -18.85 -2.68
N ARG A 121 5.66 -19.54 -1.67
CA ARG A 121 4.70 -20.64 -1.86
C ARG A 121 3.31 -20.18 -2.24
N LEU A 122 2.90 -19.01 -1.75
CA LEU A 122 1.66 -18.38 -2.14
C LEU A 122 1.92 -17.41 -3.29
N PRO A 123 1.02 -17.37 -4.28
CA PRO A 123 1.18 -16.44 -5.40
C PRO A 123 1.02 -15.00 -4.93
N SER A 124 1.83 -14.15 -5.50
CA SER A 124 1.65 -12.69 -5.48
C SER A 124 2.09 -12.13 -6.85
N PHE A 125 1.69 -10.91 -7.15
CA PHE A 125 1.84 -10.36 -8.50
C PHE A 125 2.36 -8.93 -8.46
N LEU A 126 3.09 -8.55 -9.50
CA LEU A 126 3.44 -7.17 -9.84
C LEU A 126 2.47 -6.73 -10.93
N LEU A 127 1.79 -5.61 -10.71
CA LEU A 127 0.56 -5.26 -11.41
C LEU A 127 0.73 -4.01 -12.28
N ASP A 128 0.37 -4.13 -13.54
CA ASP A 128 0.00 -2.97 -14.36
C ASP A 128 -1.45 -2.59 -14.01
N ARG A 129 -1.60 -1.49 -13.26
CA ARG A 129 -2.88 -1.04 -12.73
C ARG A 129 -3.82 -0.52 -13.81
N SER A 130 -3.31 0.04 -14.90
CA SER A 130 -4.16 0.48 -16.00
C SER A 130 -4.91 -0.72 -16.61
N ARG A 131 -4.21 -1.83 -16.83
CA ARG A 131 -4.80 -3.06 -17.38
C ARG A 131 -5.69 -3.79 -16.37
N LEU A 132 -5.26 -3.87 -15.11
CA LEU A 132 -6.06 -4.56 -14.08
C LEU A 132 -7.35 -3.80 -13.79
N ASP A 133 -7.28 -2.48 -13.62
CA ASP A 133 -8.46 -1.68 -13.29
C ASP A 133 -9.49 -1.69 -14.44
N GLU A 134 -9.05 -1.61 -15.72
CA GLU A 134 -9.94 -1.77 -16.88
C GLU A 134 -10.59 -3.16 -16.93
N HIS A 135 -9.81 -4.21 -16.68
CA HIS A 135 -10.32 -5.56 -16.68
C HIS A 135 -11.38 -5.76 -15.59
N LEU A 136 -11.12 -5.32 -14.35
CA LEU A 136 -12.08 -5.44 -13.24
C LEU A 136 -13.37 -4.65 -13.51
N LEU A 137 -13.26 -3.46 -14.11
CA LEU A 137 -14.43 -2.67 -14.50
C LEU A 137 -15.23 -3.34 -15.61
N ALA A 138 -14.56 -3.95 -16.60
CA ALA A 138 -15.21 -4.75 -17.63
C ALA A 138 -15.89 -6.00 -17.03
N THR A 139 -15.26 -6.64 -16.05
CA THR A 139 -15.86 -7.75 -15.30
C THR A 139 -17.11 -7.30 -14.56
N ALA A 140 -17.08 -6.17 -13.84
CA ALA A 140 -18.26 -5.63 -13.17
C ALA A 140 -19.42 -5.39 -14.14
N ARG A 141 -19.13 -4.85 -15.33
CA ARG A 141 -20.12 -4.63 -16.40
C ARG A 141 -20.68 -5.95 -16.93
N SER A 142 -19.83 -6.95 -17.15
CA SER A 142 -20.27 -8.28 -17.64
C SER A 142 -21.14 -9.03 -16.63
N GLU A 143 -20.92 -8.78 -15.33
CA GLU A 143 -21.77 -9.28 -14.23
C GLU A 143 -23.08 -8.48 -14.08
N GLY A 144 -23.29 -7.46 -14.93
CA GLY A 144 -24.52 -6.68 -15.01
C GLY A 144 -24.52 -5.38 -14.19
N ALA A 145 -23.39 -4.85 -13.79
CA ALA A 145 -23.32 -3.48 -13.28
C ALA A 145 -23.53 -2.48 -14.43
N GLU A 146 -24.34 -1.46 -14.21
CA GLU A 146 -24.45 -0.33 -15.12
C GLU A 146 -23.24 0.58 -14.97
N LEU A 147 -22.65 0.99 -16.09
CA LEU A 147 -21.48 1.87 -16.10
C LEU A 147 -21.83 3.21 -16.73
N ILE A 148 -21.62 4.30 -16.00
CA ILE A 148 -21.72 5.67 -16.48
C ILE A 148 -20.27 6.22 -16.55
N ARG A 149 -19.72 6.31 -17.77
CA ARG A 149 -18.32 6.67 -18.00
C ARG A 149 -18.14 7.26 -19.41
N PRO A 150 -17.44 8.40 -19.60
CA PRO A 150 -16.87 9.23 -18.55
C PRO A 150 -17.94 10.12 -17.89
N ALA A 151 -17.96 10.11 -16.56
CA ALA A 151 -18.89 10.91 -15.77
C ALA A 151 -18.37 11.16 -14.35
N LYS A 152 -18.71 12.29 -13.78
CA LYS A 152 -18.34 12.63 -12.40
C LYS A 152 -19.60 12.77 -11.53
N VAL A 153 -19.50 12.31 -10.29
CA VAL A 153 -20.47 12.67 -9.27
C VAL A 153 -20.19 14.09 -8.82
N SER A 154 -21.16 14.99 -9.01
CA SER A 154 -21.07 16.41 -8.64
C SER A 154 -21.51 16.65 -7.20
N SER A 155 -22.58 15.99 -6.76
CA SER A 155 -23.06 16.07 -5.38
C SER A 155 -23.70 14.77 -4.93
N VAL A 156 -23.77 14.59 -3.60
CA VAL A 156 -24.51 13.52 -2.94
C VAL A 156 -25.25 14.14 -1.75
N GLU A 157 -26.54 13.96 -1.72
CA GLU A 157 -27.39 14.23 -0.57
C GLU A 157 -27.64 12.89 0.15
N LEU A 158 -27.15 12.79 1.39
CA LEU A 158 -27.28 11.58 2.19
C LEU A 158 -28.55 11.66 3.03
N ALA A 159 -29.53 10.83 2.71
CA ALA A 159 -30.78 10.69 3.44
C ALA A 159 -31.16 9.21 3.53
N TRP A 160 -31.50 8.74 4.71
CA TRP A 160 -31.95 7.37 4.88
C TRP A 160 -33.47 7.31 4.81
N PRO A 161 -34.09 6.37 4.06
CA PRO A 161 -33.48 5.22 3.39
C PRO A 161 -33.09 5.46 1.92
N GLU A 162 -33.13 6.65 1.39
CA GLU A 162 -32.89 6.97 -0.01
C GLU A 162 -31.97 8.18 -0.14
N ASN A 163 -30.78 7.99 -0.69
CA ASN A 163 -29.80 9.03 -1.01
C ASN A 163 -30.04 9.55 -2.43
N ARG A 164 -29.64 10.80 -2.71
CA ARG A 164 -29.67 11.37 -4.06
C ARG A 164 -28.26 11.62 -4.55
N VAL A 165 -27.93 11.13 -5.75
CA VAL A 165 -26.61 11.26 -6.38
C VAL A 165 -26.76 12.02 -7.69
N GLU A 166 -26.13 13.20 -7.76
CA GLU A 166 -26.10 14.01 -8.95
C GLU A 166 -24.84 13.67 -9.77
N ILE A 167 -25.04 13.39 -11.05
CA ILE A 167 -24.01 12.94 -11.98
C ILE A 167 -23.96 13.91 -13.15
N GLU A 168 -22.75 14.31 -13.53
CA GLU A 168 -22.47 15.10 -14.72
C GLU A 168 -21.67 14.26 -15.71
N GLU A 169 -22.30 13.96 -16.85
CA GLU A 169 -21.68 13.24 -17.97
C GLU A 169 -20.90 14.19 -18.88
N GLU A 170 -20.10 13.64 -19.75
CA GLU A 170 -19.44 14.42 -20.81
C GLU A 170 -20.48 15.13 -21.69
N GLY A 171 -20.19 16.39 -22.08
CA GLY A 171 -21.15 17.24 -22.78
C GLY A 171 -22.15 17.99 -21.88
N GLY A 172 -22.01 17.87 -20.54
CA GLY A 172 -22.81 18.63 -19.57
C GLY A 172 -24.19 18.05 -19.27
N ARG A 173 -24.50 16.84 -19.76
CA ARG A 173 -25.74 16.14 -19.41
C ARG A 173 -25.72 15.82 -17.93
N ARG A 174 -26.80 16.18 -17.24
CA ARG A 174 -26.99 15.88 -15.82
C ARG A 174 -27.98 14.74 -15.64
N ARG A 175 -27.70 13.87 -14.65
CA ARG A 175 -28.58 12.79 -14.20
C ARG A 175 -28.67 12.85 -12.68
N SER A 176 -29.85 12.56 -12.17
CA SER A 176 -30.10 12.37 -10.73
C SER A 176 -30.51 10.92 -10.48
N ILE A 177 -29.82 10.22 -9.59
CA ILE A 177 -30.12 8.85 -9.21
C ILE A 177 -30.44 8.77 -7.73
N ALA A 178 -31.64 8.29 -7.41
CA ALA A 178 -32.02 7.91 -6.06
C ALA A 178 -31.44 6.53 -5.75
N ALA A 179 -30.71 6.39 -4.64
CA ALA A 179 -30.03 5.15 -4.28
C ALA A 179 -30.13 4.82 -2.79
N ARG A 180 -30.38 3.55 -2.45
CA ARG A 180 -30.35 3.14 -1.04
C ARG A 180 -28.94 3.20 -0.45
N TRP A 181 -27.92 2.83 -1.23
CA TRP A 181 -26.52 2.89 -0.83
C TRP A 181 -25.66 3.70 -1.79
N VAL A 182 -24.75 4.48 -1.24
CA VAL A 182 -23.68 5.17 -1.98
C VAL A 182 -22.34 4.67 -1.45
N VAL A 183 -21.51 4.10 -2.34
CA VAL A 183 -20.17 3.62 -2.01
C VAL A 183 -19.15 4.57 -2.59
N ASP A 184 -18.38 5.24 -1.75
CA ASP A 184 -17.24 6.06 -2.18
C ASP A 184 -15.99 5.19 -2.36
N ALA A 185 -15.61 4.94 -3.60
CA ALA A 185 -14.39 4.30 -4.05
C ALA A 185 -13.51 5.25 -4.87
N SER A 186 -13.64 6.57 -4.65
CA SER A 186 -12.96 7.63 -5.41
C SER A 186 -11.44 7.72 -5.14
N GLY A 187 -10.89 6.76 -4.40
CA GLY A 187 -9.46 6.71 -4.05
C GLY A 187 -9.06 7.88 -3.17
N ARG A 188 -7.84 8.40 -3.33
CA ARG A 188 -7.31 9.52 -2.52
C ARG A 188 -8.09 10.84 -2.67
N HIS A 189 -9.01 10.92 -3.64
CA HIS A 189 -9.94 12.05 -3.71
C HIS A 189 -10.85 12.08 -2.48
N ALA A 190 -11.22 10.90 -1.94
CA ALA A 190 -11.99 10.73 -0.70
C ALA A 190 -13.25 11.63 -0.69
N PHE A 191 -14.06 11.49 -1.76
CA PHE A 191 -15.15 12.40 -2.09
C PHE A 191 -16.13 12.62 -0.92
N LEU A 192 -16.71 11.55 -0.38
CA LEU A 192 -17.61 11.64 0.76
C LEU A 192 -16.88 12.00 2.05
N ALA A 193 -15.73 11.38 2.32
CA ALA A 193 -15.00 11.65 3.55
C ALA A 193 -14.61 13.12 3.71
N ARG A 194 -14.27 13.81 2.61
CA ARG A 194 -13.98 15.26 2.64
C ARG A 194 -15.23 16.11 2.80
N ARG A 195 -16.29 15.81 2.06
CA ARG A 195 -17.57 16.54 2.15
C ARG A 195 -18.20 16.41 3.54
N LEU A 196 -18.13 15.23 4.13
CA LEU A 196 -18.60 14.97 5.48
C LEU A 196 -17.62 15.44 6.58
N ARG A 197 -16.49 16.07 6.20
CA ARG A 197 -15.44 16.53 7.11
C ARG A 197 -14.89 15.43 8.02
N LEU A 198 -14.85 14.19 7.53
CA LEU A 198 -14.36 13.02 8.26
C LEU A 198 -12.88 12.73 8.00
N HIS A 199 -12.30 13.28 6.93
CA HIS A 199 -10.93 13.04 6.52
C HIS A 199 -9.92 13.68 7.50
N ARG A 200 -9.00 12.87 8.06
CA ARG A 200 -7.96 13.31 9.00
C ARG A 200 -6.59 12.83 8.55
N ARG A 201 -5.62 13.73 8.51
CA ARG A 201 -4.21 13.36 8.33
C ARG A 201 -3.70 12.67 9.58
N THR A 202 -2.75 11.75 9.39
CA THR A 202 -2.05 11.07 10.48
C THR A 202 -0.65 11.67 10.61
N GLU A 203 -0.49 12.63 11.50
CA GLU A 203 0.75 13.41 11.63
C GLU A 203 1.89 12.66 12.34
N GLU A 204 1.58 11.60 13.09
CA GLU A 204 2.59 10.78 13.81
C GLU A 204 3.44 9.89 12.89
N HIS A 205 3.14 9.87 11.58
CA HIS A 205 3.91 9.16 10.55
C HIS A 205 4.04 10.05 9.30
N PRO A 206 4.82 11.15 9.36
CA PRO A 206 4.83 12.20 8.34
C PRO A 206 5.64 11.80 7.11
N THR A 207 5.15 10.86 6.33
CA THR A 207 5.79 10.37 5.10
C THR A 207 5.27 11.04 3.84
N ALA A 208 6.12 11.11 2.83
CA ALA A 208 5.82 11.60 1.49
C ALA A 208 6.40 10.65 0.45
N ALA A 209 5.89 10.70 -0.79
CA ALA A 209 6.38 9.88 -1.90
C ALA A 209 6.49 10.66 -3.20
N VAL A 210 7.47 10.26 -4.03
CA VAL A 210 7.61 10.68 -5.43
C VAL A 210 7.97 9.45 -6.26
N TRP A 211 7.33 9.27 -7.41
CA TRP A 211 7.57 8.09 -8.27
C TRP A 211 7.28 8.39 -9.74
N GLY A 212 7.81 7.54 -10.60
CA GLY A 212 7.53 7.53 -12.02
C GLY A 212 7.94 6.21 -12.67
N ARG A 213 7.57 6.03 -13.93
CA ARG A 213 7.95 4.86 -14.73
C ARG A 213 9.24 5.12 -15.49
N TRP A 214 10.05 4.07 -15.52
CA TRP A 214 11.35 4.06 -16.17
C TRP A 214 11.42 2.93 -17.20
N THR A 215 12.07 3.18 -18.32
CA THR A 215 12.42 2.18 -19.33
C THR A 215 13.92 1.97 -19.35
N GLY A 216 14.38 0.75 -19.64
CA GLY A 216 15.80 0.43 -19.73
C GLY A 216 16.51 0.24 -18.38
N VAL A 217 15.78 0.02 -17.29
CA VAL A 217 16.37 -0.31 -15.98
C VAL A 217 17.18 -1.59 -16.07
N VAL A 218 18.39 -1.59 -15.52
CA VAL A 218 19.32 -2.74 -15.58
C VAL A 218 18.73 -3.95 -14.85
N ASP A 219 18.75 -5.10 -15.51
CA ASP A 219 18.24 -6.34 -14.96
C ASP A 219 19.19 -6.94 -13.92
N LEU A 220 18.72 -7.11 -12.68
CA LEU A 220 19.48 -7.74 -11.58
C LEU A 220 19.83 -9.21 -11.84
N ASP A 221 19.08 -9.88 -12.72
CA ASP A 221 19.32 -11.26 -13.14
C ASP A 221 20.00 -11.34 -14.52
N GLY A 222 20.29 -10.18 -15.12
CA GLY A 222 20.93 -10.04 -16.42
C GLY A 222 22.47 -10.13 -16.36
N PRO A 223 23.13 -10.06 -17.55
CA PRO A 223 24.56 -10.24 -17.68
C PRO A 223 25.43 -9.30 -16.85
N ALA A 224 24.93 -8.06 -16.58
CA ALA A 224 25.64 -7.07 -15.78
C ALA A 224 25.95 -7.55 -14.35
N PHE A 225 25.08 -8.37 -13.77
CA PHE A 225 25.21 -8.89 -12.41
C PHE A 225 25.50 -10.39 -12.35
N GLN A 226 24.93 -11.18 -13.27
CA GLN A 226 25.07 -12.64 -13.23
C GLN A 226 26.27 -13.16 -14.03
N GLY A 227 26.82 -12.35 -14.96
CA GLY A 227 27.87 -12.76 -15.85
C GLY A 227 27.47 -13.92 -16.79
N THR A 228 28.33 -14.29 -17.71
CA THR A 228 28.16 -15.49 -18.55
C THR A 228 28.66 -16.76 -17.87
N ASP A 229 29.51 -16.61 -16.86
CA ASP A 229 30.11 -17.69 -16.03
C ASP A 229 29.75 -17.42 -14.54
N ALA A 230 29.41 -18.48 -13.82
CA ALA A 230 29.10 -18.40 -12.39
C ALA A 230 30.23 -17.79 -11.55
N ARG A 231 31.51 -17.97 -11.98
CA ARG A 231 32.71 -17.43 -11.33
C ARG A 231 32.85 -15.91 -11.51
N LYS A 232 32.17 -15.34 -12.52
CA LYS A 232 32.15 -13.91 -12.84
C LYS A 232 30.87 -13.21 -12.34
N SER A 233 29.97 -13.96 -11.68
CA SER A 233 28.76 -13.40 -11.13
C SER A 233 29.09 -12.45 -9.99
N ARG A 234 28.58 -11.22 -10.05
CA ARG A 234 28.72 -10.20 -9.01
C ARG A 234 27.74 -10.42 -7.85
N LEU A 235 26.63 -11.13 -8.11
CA LEU A 235 25.62 -11.49 -7.12
C LEU A 235 25.52 -13.02 -7.01
N PRO A 236 25.32 -13.60 -5.81
CA PRO A 236 25.12 -15.04 -5.67
C PRO A 236 23.87 -15.48 -6.46
N ARG A 237 23.95 -16.65 -7.09
CA ARG A 237 22.80 -17.24 -7.77
C ARG A 237 21.78 -17.74 -6.74
N ILE A 238 20.52 -17.43 -6.97
CA ILE A 238 19.38 -17.86 -6.16
C ILE A 238 18.26 -18.33 -7.08
N THR A 239 17.31 -19.12 -6.55
CA THR A 239 16.17 -19.62 -7.33
C THR A 239 15.19 -18.52 -7.74
N PRO A 240 14.77 -17.59 -6.83
CA PRO A 240 13.85 -16.52 -7.23
C PRO A 240 14.59 -15.47 -8.06
N ALA A 241 13.97 -15.05 -9.15
CA ALA A 241 14.49 -13.91 -9.91
C ALA A 241 14.42 -12.64 -9.06
N ARG A 242 15.57 -11.97 -8.86
CA ARG A 242 15.66 -10.69 -8.13
C ARG A 242 14.83 -9.62 -8.79
N ARG A 243 14.87 -9.57 -10.11
CA ARG A 243 14.10 -8.62 -10.90
C ARG A 243 12.60 -8.72 -10.61
N LEU A 244 12.08 -9.92 -10.39
CA LEU A 244 10.64 -10.14 -10.12
C LEU A 244 10.24 -9.92 -8.65
N ALA A 245 11.15 -9.56 -7.76
CA ALA A 245 10.79 -9.11 -6.41
C ALA A 245 10.40 -7.62 -6.41
N THR A 246 9.63 -7.19 -5.41
CA THR A 246 9.64 -5.77 -5.07
C THR A 246 10.96 -5.48 -4.38
N ASN A 247 11.87 -4.81 -5.08
CA ASN A 247 13.17 -4.44 -4.54
C ASN A 247 13.07 -3.12 -3.78
N HIS A 248 13.56 -3.10 -2.54
CA HIS A 248 13.58 -1.95 -1.66
C HIS A 248 15.02 -1.52 -1.40
N PHE A 249 15.39 -0.33 -1.81
CA PHE A 249 16.67 0.31 -1.46
C PHE A 249 16.43 1.15 -0.22
N CYS A 250 17.01 0.74 0.90
CA CYS A 250 16.70 1.27 2.22
C CYS A 250 17.85 2.11 2.78
N GLY A 251 17.49 3.24 3.41
CA GLY A 251 18.40 4.09 4.15
C GLY A 251 17.69 4.74 5.36
N TYR A 252 18.43 5.51 6.14
CA TYR A 252 17.84 6.20 7.27
C TYR A 252 16.85 7.27 6.80
N GLY A 253 15.61 7.13 7.20
CA GLY A 253 14.54 8.06 6.85
C GLY A 253 13.87 7.81 5.49
N PHE A 254 14.29 6.82 4.71
CA PHE A 254 13.74 6.55 3.38
C PHE A 254 13.81 5.10 2.94
N TRP A 255 13.07 4.79 1.88
CA TRP A 255 13.24 3.64 1.02
C TRP A 255 12.77 3.94 -0.41
N CYS A 256 13.39 3.27 -1.39
CA CYS A 256 12.98 3.34 -2.78
C CYS A 256 12.51 1.97 -3.25
N TRP A 257 11.39 1.93 -3.98
CA TRP A 257 10.96 0.70 -4.66
C TRP A 257 11.42 0.65 -6.11
N PHE A 258 11.67 -0.59 -6.56
CA PHE A 258 11.79 -0.95 -7.96
C PHE A 258 10.83 -2.09 -8.23
N ILE A 259 9.79 -1.84 -9.04
CA ILE A 259 8.71 -2.78 -9.37
C ILE A 259 8.66 -2.91 -10.88
N PRO A 260 9.17 -4.01 -11.47
CA PRO A 260 9.04 -4.22 -12.90
C PRO A 260 7.59 -4.52 -13.27
N LEU A 261 7.18 -4.03 -14.42
CA LEU A 261 5.84 -4.21 -14.96
C LEU A 261 5.90 -5.03 -16.25
N LYS A 262 4.79 -5.69 -16.58
CA LYS A 262 4.68 -6.42 -17.84
C LYS A 262 4.63 -5.42 -19.00
N GLY A 263 5.62 -5.49 -19.88
CA GLY A 263 5.80 -4.49 -20.97
C GLY A 263 7.18 -3.85 -20.96
N GLY A 264 8.00 -4.13 -19.93
CA GLY A 264 9.40 -3.69 -19.87
C GLY A 264 9.63 -2.39 -19.08
N GLU A 265 8.57 -1.76 -18.61
CA GLU A 265 8.67 -0.61 -17.70
C GLU A 265 8.98 -1.08 -16.27
N THR A 266 9.57 -0.19 -15.49
CA THR A 266 9.78 -0.37 -14.06
C THR A 266 9.26 0.86 -13.32
N SER A 267 8.35 0.64 -12.38
CA SER A 267 7.95 1.70 -11.44
C SER A 267 9.06 1.88 -10.42
N VAL A 268 9.56 3.11 -10.31
CA VAL A 268 10.58 3.47 -9.32
C VAL A 268 10.02 4.61 -8.48
N GLY A 269 10.09 4.47 -7.16
CA GLY A 269 9.58 5.51 -6.29
C GLY A 269 10.33 5.62 -4.98
N LEU A 270 10.42 6.83 -4.50
CA LEU A 270 11.01 7.22 -3.24
C LEU A 270 9.91 7.50 -2.22
N VAL A 271 9.99 6.87 -1.05
CA VAL A 271 9.20 7.23 0.13
C VAL A 271 10.14 7.66 1.24
N TYR A 272 9.83 8.77 1.88
CA TYR A 272 10.68 9.32 2.92
C TYR A 272 9.88 9.94 4.05
N ASN A 273 10.46 9.91 5.25
CA ASN A 273 9.93 10.60 6.41
C ASN A 273 10.49 12.03 6.44
N LYS A 274 9.61 13.02 6.38
CA LYS A 274 9.96 14.46 6.28
C LYS A 274 10.70 15.02 7.49
N GLU A 275 10.62 14.35 8.64
CA GLU A 275 11.33 14.76 9.86
C GLU A 275 12.75 14.18 9.95
N LEU A 276 12.99 13.03 9.28
CA LEU A 276 14.25 12.30 9.34
C LEU A 276 15.18 12.60 8.15
N LEU A 277 14.60 12.93 7.00
CA LEU A 277 15.33 13.17 5.75
C LEU A 277 14.87 14.47 5.12
N GLU A 278 15.81 15.35 4.82
CA GLU A 278 15.62 16.54 4.00
C GLU A 278 16.13 16.27 2.58
N LEU A 279 15.30 16.57 1.60
CA LEU A 279 15.62 16.39 0.18
C LEU A 279 15.88 17.76 -0.44
N PRO A 280 17.11 18.07 -0.91
CA PRO A 280 17.41 19.30 -1.60
C PRO A 280 16.75 19.34 -2.99
N GLY A 281 16.22 20.49 -3.37
CA GLY A 281 15.60 20.71 -4.68
C GLY A 281 14.39 21.65 -4.61
N ARG A 282 14.13 22.34 -5.71
CA ARG A 282 13.08 23.36 -5.83
C ARG A 282 11.67 22.75 -5.81
N ASP A 283 11.53 21.60 -6.47
CA ASP A 283 10.26 20.90 -6.61
C ASP A 283 10.42 19.38 -6.37
N ALA A 284 9.32 18.65 -6.43
CA ALA A 284 9.32 17.22 -6.20
C ALA A 284 10.14 16.42 -7.24
N ALA A 285 10.13 16.87 -8.50
CA ALA A 285 10.82 16.22 -9.60
C ALA A 285 12.34 16.36 -9.45
N GLU A 286 12.83 17.56 -9.15
CA GLU A 286 14.25 17.82 -8.92
C GLU A 286 14.75 17.05 -7.67
N ARG A 287 13.99 17.08 -6.57
CA ARG A 287 14.31 16.32 -5.34
C ARG A 287 14.43 14.82 -5.62
N TYR A 288 13.52 14.28 -6.40
CA TYR A 288 13.51 12.87 -6.77
C TYR A 288 14.74 12.50 -7.60
N ARG A 289 15.04 13.23 -8.69
CA ARG A 289 16.20 12.95 -9.54
C ARG A 289 17.52 13.06 -8.77
N ARG A 290 17.73 14.16 -8.05
CA ARG A 290 18.93 14.36 -7.22
C ARG A 290 19.12 13.24 -6.19
N PHE A 291 18.01 12.82 -5.58
CA PHE A 291 18.05 11.71 -4.63
C PHE A 291 18.49 10.41 -5.30
N LEU A 292 17.88 10.02 -6.42
CA LEU A 292 18.24 8.78 -7.13
C LEU A 292 19.71 8.80 -7.60
N GLU A 293 20.18 9.93 -8.10
CA GLU A 293 21.58 10.15 -8.50
C GLU A 293 22.56 10.05 -7.33
N SER A 294 22.16 10.48 -6.15
CA SER A 294 23.00 10.42 -4.95
C SER A 294 23.19 9.02 -4.38
N GLN A 295 22.38 8.04 -4.83
CA GLN A 295 22.40 6.65 -4.33
C GLN A 295 23.12 5.73 -5.31
N PRO A 296 24.38 5.25 -5.04
CA PRO A 296 25.20 4.54 -6.02
C PRO A 296 24.54 3.27 -6.58
N GLY A 297 23.94 2.43 -5.73
CA GLY A 297 23.25 1.23 -6.17
C GLY A 297 22.02 1.51 -7.04
N ILE A 298 21.29 2.58 -6.76
CA ILE A 298 20.15 3.05 -7.56
C ILE A 298 20.66 3.60 -8.90
N ARG A 299 21.69 4.45 -8.88
CA ARG A 299 22.33 5.00 -10.08
C ARG A 299 22.86 3.91 -11.00
N GLU A 300 23.41 2.83 -10.45
CA GLU A 300 23.87 1.67 -11.22
C GLU A 300 22.71 0.97 -11.95
N LEU A 301 21.55 0.82 -11.30
CA LEU A 301 20.36 0.25 -11.95
C LEU A 301 19.74 1.18 -13.00
N LEU A 302 19.83 2.47 -12.79
CA LEU A 302 19.28 3.47 -13.70
C LEU A 302 20.28 3.91 -14.80
N ALA A 303 21.47 3.28 -14.86
CA ALA A 303 22.47 3.60 -15.89
C ALA A 303 21.92 3.32 -17.30
N GLY A 304 21.68 4.39 -18.07
CA GLY A 304 21.04 4.33 -19.38
C GLY A 304 19.52 4.18 -19.41
N ALA A 305 18.89 4.14 -18.23
CA ALA A 305 17.42 4.16 -18.12
C ALA A 305 16.84 5.55 -18.38
N ARG A 306 15.59 5.61 -18.81
CA ARG A 306 14.87 6.85 -19.09
C ARG A 306 13.59 6.92 -18.28
N LEU A 307 13.39 8.05 -17.60
CA LEU A 307 12.15 8.41 -16.91
C LEU A 307 11.09 8.85 -17.92
N ASP A 308 9.87 8.39 -17.75
CA ASP A 308 8.70 8.99 -18.36
C ASP A 308 8.30 10.21 -17.52
N GLU A 309 8.63 11.39 -18.02
CA GLU A 309 8.42 12.65 -17.29
C GLU A 309 6.92 12.97 -17.09
N GLU A 310 6.07 12.53 -18.00
CA GLU A 310 4.62 12.75 -17.91
C GLU A 310 3.97 11.88 -16.82
N ASP A 311 4.63 10.76 -16.47
CA ASP A 311 4.18 9.87 -15.41
C ASP A 311 4.75 10.21 -14.01
N LEU A 312 5.53 11.26 -13.87
CA LEU A 312 6.06 11.66 -12.57
C LEU A 312 4.94 12.19 -11.67
N ARG A 313 4.81 11.58 -10.49
CA ARG A 313 3.77 11.88 -9.50
C ARG A 313 4.38 12.05 -8.11
N ALA A 314 3.71 12.84 -7.27
CA ALA A 314 4.13 13.07 -5.90
C ALA A 314 2.94 13.21 -4.94
N TYR A 315 3.12 12.72 -3.71
CA TYR A 315 2.24 13.01 -2.58
C TYR A 315 3.05 13.59 -1.43
N GLY A 316 2.74 14.82 -1.04
CA GLY A 316 3.44 15.52 0.04
C GLY A 316 3.11 15.00 1.46
N HIS A 317 2.07 14.16 1.60
CA HIS A 317 1.72 13.47 2.84
C HIS A 317 0.95 12.20 2.49
N LEU A 318 1.39 11.07 3.03
CA LEU A 318 0.81 9.78 2.69
C LEU A 318 -0.31 9.35 3.65
N PRO A 319 -0.11 9.24 4.98
CA PRO A 319 -1.07 8.58 5.86
C PRO A 319 -2.25 9.49 6.24
N TYR A 320 -3.44 8.95 6.09
CA TYR A 320 -4.69 9.56 6.53
C TYR A 320 -5.74 8.50 6.80
N ARG A 321 -6.78 8.86 7.54
CA ARG A 321 -7.96 8.03 7.76
C ARG A 321 -9.23 8.87 7.77
N SER A 322 -10.35 8.22 7.59
CA SER A 322 -11.66 8.77 7.90
C SER A 322 -12.03 8.49 9.36
N GLU A 323 -12.74 9.41 10.01
CA GLU A 323 -13.28 9.19 11.37
C GLU A 323 -14.44 8.18 11.39
N ARG A 324 -15.07 7.98 10.23
CA ARG A 324 -16.07 6.95 10.00
C ARG A 324 -15.86 6.34 8.63
N TYR A 325 -16.03 5.03 8.53
CA TYR A 325 -15.89 4.26 7.31
C TYR A 325 -17.23 3.96 6.65
N ALA A 326 -18.33 4.03 7.41
CA ALA A 326 -19.69 3.86 6.92
C ALA A 326 -20.71 4.60 7.79
N GLY A 327 -21.89 4.86 7.20
CA GLY A 327 -23.11 5.28 7.87
C GLY A 327 -24.32 4.57 7.26
N LYS A 328 -25.53 4.82 7.74
CA LYS A 328 -26.73 4.30 7.10
C LYS A 328 -26.81 4.84 5.67
N GLY A 329 -26.82 3.95 4.70
CA GLY A 329 -26.90 4.28 3.27
C GLY A 329 -25.60 4.72 2.60
N TRP A 330 -24.44 4.76 3.28
CA TRP A 330 -23.17 5.06 2.63
C TRP A 330 -21.99 4.31 3.24
N ALA A 331 -20.94 4.09 2.44
CA ALA A 331 -19.68 3.50 2.89
C ALA A 331 -18.49 4.01 2.08
N LEU A 332 -17.29 3.95 2.68
CA LEU A 332 -16.01 4.30 2.07
C LEU A 332 -15.18 3.04 1.85
N VAL A 333 -14.56 2.90 0.68
CA VAL A 333 -13.79 1.70 0.30
C VAL A 333 -12.39 2.08 -0.18
N GLY A 334 -11.39 1.30 0.24
CA GLY A 334 -9.99 1.49 -0.15
C GLY A 334 -9.43 2.84 0.28
N ASP A 335 -8.70 3.49 -0.63
CA ASP A 335 -8.07 4.78 -0.35
C ASP A 335 -9.08 5.92 -0.12
N ALA A 336 -10.36 5.77 -0.46
CA ALA A 336 -11.38 6.74 -0.07
C ALA A 336 -11.62 6.74 1.45
N ALA A 337 -11.35 5.62 2.11
CA ALA A 337 -11.49 5.44 3.55
C ALA A 337 -10.21 5.80 4.32
N SER A 338 -9.07 5.21 3.94
CA SER A 338 -7.81 5.44 4.63
C SER A 338 -6.61 4.93 3.83
N PHE A 339 -5.44 5.50 4.13
CA PHE A 339 -4.15 5.05 3.62
C PHE A 339 -3.10 5.18 4.72
N MET A 340 -2.19 4.23 4.83
CA MET A 340 -1.11 4.26 5.82
C MET A 340 0.23 4.57 5.19
N ASP A 341 0.87 3.56 4.63
CA ASP A 341 2.21 3.62 4.06
C ASP A 341 2.36 2.49 3.03
N PRO A 342 3.07 2.68 1.91
CA PRO A 342 3.24 1.63 0.91
C PRO A 342 4.26 0.55 1.27
N TYR A 343 5.02 0.70 2.37
CA TYR A 343 5.96 -0.31 2.84
C TYR A 343 5.22 -1.60 3.19
N TYR A 344 5.66 -2.72 2.66
CA TYR A 344 4.98 -4.04 2.66
C TYR A 344 3.77 -4.17 1.71
N SER A 345 3.43 -3.16 0.91
CA SER A 345 2.34 -3.19 -0.07
C SER A 345 0.93 -3.50 0.50
N PRO A 346 0.47 -2.91 1.63
CA PRO A 346 -0.80 -3.27 2.26
C PRO A 346 -2.02 -2.63 1.58
N GLY A 347 -1.83 -1.67 0.67
CA GLY A 347 -2.92 -0.87 0.11
C GLY A 347 -4.00 -1.68 -0.59
N LEU A 348 -3.62 -2.65 -1.42
CA LEU A 348 -4.58 -3.52 -2.11
C LEU A 348 -5.24 -4.54 -1.18
N ASP A 349 -4.56 -4.96 -0.10
CA ASP A 349 -5.18 -5.79 0.94
C ASP A 349 -6.31 -5.04 1.63
N HIS A 350 -6.03 -3.80 2.06
CA HIS A 350 -7.04 -2.94 2.68
C HIS A 350 -8.19 -2.63 1.72
N ALA A 351 -7.90 -2.36 0.45
CA ALA A 351 -8.91 -2.11 -0.58
C ALA A 351 -9.81 -3.35 -0.80
N GLY A 352 -9.23 -4.54 -0.94
CA GLY A 352 -9.99 -5.78 -1.09
C GLY A 352 -10.83 -6.13 0.13
N MET A 353 -10.26 -5.99 1.34
CA MET A 353 -10.99 -6.26 2.59
C MET A 353 -12.12 -5.26 2.82
N SER A 354 -11.92 -3.97 2.56
CA SER A 354 -12.97 -2.97 2.69
C SER A 354 -14.08 -3.15 1.64
N ALA A 355 -13.74 -3.51 0.40
CA ALA A 355 -14.71 -3.85 -0.63
C ALA A 355 -15.57 -5.06 -0.21
N TYR A 356 -14.93 -6.11 0.28
CA TYR A 356 -15.62 -7.33 0.73
C TYR A 356 -16.56 -7.04 1.92
N ALA A 357 -16.05 -6.36 2.95
CA ALA A 357 -16.83 -6.02 4.15
C ALA A 357 -18.02 -5.10 3.83
N THR A 358 -17.82 -4.12 2.95
CA THR A 358 -18.87 -3.20 2.51
C THR A 358 -19.93 -3.93 1.68
N ALA A 359 -19.51 -4.79 0.74
CA ALA A 359 -20.47 -5.58 -0.06
C ALA A 359 -21.31 -6.51 0.82
N ARG A 360 -20.74 -7.13 1.88
CA ARG A 360 -21.49 -7.91 2.86
C ARG A 360 -22.46 -7.08 3.68
N LEU A 361 -22.07 -5.90 4.14
CA LEU A 361 -22.95 -4.98 4.85
C LEU A 361 -24.17 -4.59 4.01
N ILE A 362 -23.94 -4.28 2.73
CA ILE A 362 -25.00 -3.93 1.78
C ILE A 362 -25.89 -5.14 1.46
N GLU A 363 -25.29 -6.32 1.30
CA GLU A 363 -26.04 -7.57 1.08
C GLU A 363 -26.96 -7.88 2.26
N ASP A 364 -26.47 -7.77 3.49
CA ASP A 364 -27.25 -8.05 4.70
C ASP A 364 -28.47 -7.11 4.81
N ASP A 365 -28.32 -5.82 4.40
CA ASP A 365 -29.43 -4.88 4.32
C ASP A 365 -30.41 -5.19 3.17
N LEU A 366 -29.91 -5.30 1.93
CA LEU A 366 -30.76 -5.44 0.75
C LEU A 366 -31.49 -6.80 0.66
N THR A 367 -31.03 -7.81 1.41
CA THR A 367 -31.75 -9.09 1.56
C THR A 367 -32.71 -9.12 2.74
N GLY A 368 -32.80 -8.04 3.52
CA GLY A 368 -33.68 -7.96 4.69
C GLY A 368 -33.22 -8.83 5.88
N ARG A 369 -31.94 -9.25 5.91
CA ARG A 369 -31.37 -9.96 7.07
C ARG A 369 -31.25 -9.07 8.30
N LEU A 370 -31.21 -7.76 8.10
CA LEU A 370 -31.10 -6.75 9.15
C LEU A 370 -32.33 -5.82 9.08
N ASP A 371 -32.92 -5.56 10.22
CA ASP A 371 -33.83 -4.44 10.41
C ASP A 371 -33.04 -3.12 10.60
N GLU A 372 -33.72 -2.02 10.79
CA GLU A 372 -33.06 -0.70 10.90
C GLU A 372 -32.07 -0.63 12.09
N ALA A 373 -32.41 -1.22 13.22
CA ALA A 373 -31.51 -1.30 14.38
C ALA A 373 -30.32 -2.21 14.12
N GLY A 374 -30.55 -3.30 13.41
CA GLY A 374 -29.50 -4.22 12.95
C GLY A 374 -28.51 -3.56 11.99
N ILE A 375 -29.00 -2.74 11.06
CA ILE A 375 -28.15 -1.96 10.13
C ILE A 375 -27.28 -0.96 10.92
N GLU A 376 -27.86 -0.22 11.86
CA GLU A 376 -27.11 0.73 12.70
C GLU A 376 -26.02 0.04 13.51
N ALA A 377 -26.33 -1.11 14.12
CA ALA A 377 -25.38 -1.93 14.83
C ALA A 377 -24.27 -2.49 13.93
N ALA A 378 -24.60 -2.93 12.69
CA ALA A 378 -23.63 -3.44 11.71
C ALA A 378 -22.71 -2.33 11.22
N VAL A 379 -23.22 -1.13 10.93
CA VAL A 379 -22.45 0.07 10.60
C VAL A 379 -21.52 0.45 11.76
N GLY A 380 -22.02 0.43 12.99
CA GLY A 380 -21.19 0.67 14.19
C GLY A 380 -20.01 -0.30 14.27
N ARG A 381 -20.27 -1.60 14.14
CA ARG A 381 -19.21 -2.64 14.12
C ARG A 381 -18.23 -2.45 12.96
N HIS A 382 -18.71 -2.12 11.77
CA HIS A 382 -17.85 -1.86 10.61
C HIS A 382 -16.88 -0.72 10.92
N ASN A 383 -17.34 0.40 11.46
CA ASN A 383 -16.51 1.52 11.86
C ASN A 383 -15.47 1.13 12.91
N GLU A 384 -15.88 0.44 13.98
CA GLU A 384 -14.97 -0.02 15.02
C GLU A 384 -13.87 -0.95 14.50
N VAL A 385 -14.22 -1.89 13.62
CA VAL A 385 -13.29 -2.88 13.05
C VAL A 385 -12.22 -2.17 12.23
N PHE A 386 -12.61 -1.26 11.34
CA PHE A 386 -11.67 -0.57 10.46
C PHE A 386 -10.84 0.49 11.19
N ASP A 387 -11.42 1.26 12.09
CA ASP A 387 -10.67 2.25 12.90
C ASP A 387 -9.66 1.56 13.82
N ARG A 388 -10.07 0.49 14.50
CA ARG A 388 -9.18 -0.31 15.36
C ARG A 388 -8.04 -0.93 14.57
N SER A 389 -8.34 -1.48 13.39
CA SER A 389 -7.33 -2.05 12.50
C SER A 389 -6.32 -0.99 12.06
N TYR A 390 -6.79 0.14 11.55
CA TYR A 390 -5.92 1.23 11.11
C TYR A 390 -4.95 1.67 12.22
N GLY A 391 -5.48 2.01 13.40
CA GLY A 391 -4.66 2.48 14.50
C GLY A 391 -3.65 1.43 15.00
N ARG A 392 -4.09 0.16 15.13
CA ARG A 392 -3.20 -0.91 15.58
C ARG A 392 -2.13 -1.26 14.54
N TRP A 393 -2.49 -1.35 13.27
CA TRP A 393 -1.57 -1.67 12.18
C TRP A 393 -0.51 -0.57 12.03
N LEU A 394 -0.93 0.69 12.04
CA LEU A 394 -0.04 1.85 11.99
C LEU A 394 1.02 1.79 13.12
N HIS A 395 0.58 1.61 14.36
CA HIS A 395 1.48 1.61 15.52
C HIS A 395 2.31 0.34 15.69
N ALA A 396 1.84 -0.80 15.18
CA ALA A 396 2.60 -2.05 15.21
C ALA A 396 3.76 -2.04 14.22
N LEU A 397 3.57 -1.46 13.03
CA LEU A 397 4.49 -1.63 11.91
C LEU A 397 5.16 -0.35 11.42
N TYR A 398 4.48 0.82 11.43
CA TYR A 398 4.94 1.99 10.66
C TYR A 398 5.52 3.10 11.51
N VAL A 399 4.92 3.43 12.66
CA VAL A 399 5.42 4.52 13.52
C VAL A 399 6.84 4.23 13.99
N GLY A 400 7.79 5.07 13.57
CA GLY A 400 9.22 4.92 13.84
C GLY A 400 9.98 3.97 12.91
N LYS A 401 9.31 3.28 11.97
CA LYS A 401 9.93 2.33 11.03
C LYS A 401 11.12 2.94 10.28
N TYR A 402 10.99 4.17 9.83
CA TYR A 402 12.00 4.86 9.01
C TYR A 402 13.32 5.13 9.76
N GLU A 403 13.31 5.09 11.10
CA GLU A 403 14.54 5.20 11.89
C GLU A 403 15.42 3.93 11.84
N LEU A 404 14.81 2.78 11.52
CA LEU A 404 15.56 1.50 11.47
C LEU A 404 15.89 1.04 10.05
N LEU A 405 15.22 1.57 9.01
CA LEU A 405 15.37 1.11 7.62
C LEU A 405 16.78 1.19 7.07
N GLY A 406 17.61 2.10 7.57
CA GLY A 406 19.01 2.23 7.14
C GLY A 406 20.01 1.30 7.84
N ASP A 407 19.55 0.39 8.72
CA ASP A 407 20.40 -0.63 9.34
C ASP A 407 19.94 -2.02 8.91
N ALA A 408 20.75 -2.73 8.15
CA ALA A 408 20.41 -4.01 7.55
C ALA A 408 19.98 -5.06 8.58
N GLU A 409 20.63 -5.11 9.75
CA GLU A 409 20.30 -6.09 10.79
C GLU A 409 18.99 -5.74 11.50
N LEU A 410 18.74 -4.46 11.80
CA LEU A 410 17.47 -4.02 12.42
C LEU A 410 16.30 -4.25 11.47
N THR A 411 16.47 -3.89 10.20
CA THR A 411 15.43 -4.11 9.17
C THR A 411 15.19 -5.60 8.95
N ALA A 412 16.24 -6.42 8.92
CA ALA A 412 16.10 -7.88 8.80
C ALA A 412 15.36 -8.49 10.00
N ALA A 413 15.70 -8.06 11.22
CA ALA A 413 14.99 -8.52 12.42
C ALA A 413 13.50 -8.15 12.37
N ALA A 414 13.17 -6.90 12.00
CA ALA A 414 11.80 -6.44 11.82
C ALA A 414 11.08 -7.27 10.74
N TYR A 415 11.63 -7.32 9.54
CA TYR A 415 11.05 -8.03 8.39
C TYR A 415 10.75 -9.49 8.70
N LEU A 416 11.72 -10.23 9.27
CA LEU A 416 11.55 -11.65 9.54
C LEU A 416 10.51 -11.93 10.63
N VAL A 417 10.49 -11.13 11.71
CA VAL A 417 9.50 -11.31 12.79
C VAL A 417 8.10 -10.90 12.33
N GLU A 418 7.97 -9.76 11.69
CA GLU A 418 6.69 -9.22 11.21
C GLU A 418 6.08 -10.13 10.14
N THR A 419 6.88 -10.57 9.17
CA THR A 419 6.44 -11.51 8.13
C THR A 419 6.08 -12.86 8.71
N ALA A 420 6.86 -13.40 9.65
CA ALA A 420 6.54 -14.66 10.29
C ALA A 420 5.18 -14.59 11.00
N LEU A 421 4.90 -13.53 11.75
CA LEU A 421 3.61 -13.35 12.44
C LEU A 421 2.45 -13.13 11.47
N TYR A 422 2.69 -12.45 10.35
CA TYR A 422 1.71 -12.31 9.26
C TYR A 422 1.32 -13.69 8.70
N TYR A 423 2.32 -14.55 8.40
CA TYR A 423 2.08 -15.92 7.92
C TYR A 423 1.59 -16.90 8.98
N MET A 424 1.81 -16.64 10.26
CA MET A 424 1.29 -17.46 11.35
C MET A 424 -0.16 -17.17 11.70
N GLY A 425 -0.57 -15.90 11.66
CA GLY A 425 -1.86 -15.47 12.21
C GLY A 425 -2.82 -14.88 11.17
N ILE A 426 -2.34 -14.00 10.28
CA ILE A 426 -3.22 -13.21 9.43
C ILE A 426 -3.60 -13.95 8.14
N VAL A 427 -2.63 -14.44 7.38
CA VAL A 427 -2.88 -15.13 6.11
C VAL A 427 -3.67 -16.43 6.28
N PRO A 428 -3.36 -17.31 7.28
CA PRO A 428 -4.03 -18.61 7.38
C PRO A 428 -5.52 -18.52 7.68
N SER A 429 -5.98 -17.50 8.40
CA SER A 429 -7.41 -17.31 8.66
C SER A 429 -8.17 -17.04 7.37
N LYS A 430 -7.65 -16.14 6.55
CA LYS A 430 -8.24 -15.72 5.29
C LYS A 430 -8.08 -16.74 4.16
N GLU A 431 -7.01 -17.51 4.18
CA GLU A 431 -6.77 -18.60 3.23
C GLU A 431 -7.73 -19.78 3.45
N ARG A 432 -8.08 -20.07 4.72
CA ARG A 432 -9.03 -21.13 5.08
C ARG A 432 -10.48 -20.74 4.83
N ASP A 433 -10.83 -19.48 5.13
CA ASP A 433 -12.19 -18.99 4.99
C ASP A 433 -12.18 -17.53 4.55
N MET A 434 -12.68 -17.27 3.33
CA MET A 434 -12.73 -15.94 2.74
C MET A 434 -13.65 -14.98 3.51
N GLU A 435 -14.59 -15.47 4.31
CA GLU A 435 -15.42 -14.60 5.17
C GLU A 435 -14.59 -13.79 6.17
N HIS A 436 -13.40 -14.28 6.54
CA HIS A 436 -12.47 -13.51 7.37
C HIS A 436 -11.88 -12.27 6.66
N LEU A 437 -12.11 -12.08 5.36
CA LEU A 437 -11.77 -10.83 4.67
C LEU A 437 -12.59 -9.64 5.18
N ARG A 438 -13.75 -9.87 5.81
CA ARG A 438 -14.53 -8.82 6.50
C ARG A 438 -13.75 -8.12 7.62
N PHE A 439 -12.71 -8.79 8.14
CA PHE A 439 -11.96 -8.34 9.29
C PHE A 439 -10.49 -8.05 8.90
N PRO A 440 -10.13 -6.79 8.68
CA PRO A 440 -8.74 -6.42 8.49
C PRO A 440 -7.91 -6.74 9.74
N PRO A 441 -6.59 -6.90 9.61
CA PRO A 441 -5.72 -7.31 10.71
C PRO A 441 -5.90 -6.47 11.97
N TYR A 442 -5.98 -7.11 13.13
CA TYR A 442 -6.22 -6.50 14.45
C TYR A 442 -7.59 -5.81 14.61
N GLY A 443 -8.51 -5.97 13.66
CA GLY A 443 -9.79 -5.27 13.64
C GLY A 443 -10.89 -5.95 14.44
N GLU A 444 -10.90 -7.27 14.53
CA GLU A 444 -11.98 -8.09 15.10
C GLU A 444 -12.21 -7.81 16.59
N GLY A 445 -11.19 -7.33 17.29
CA GLY A 445 -11.26 -6.98 18.70
C GLY A 445 -11.04 -8.15 19.65
N LEU A 446 -10.57 -9.29 19.12
CA LEU A 446 -10.22 -10.46 19.90
C LEU A 446 -9.07 -10.17 20.88
N TRP A 447 -9.06 -10.82 22.04
CA TRP A 447 -7.99 -10.63 23.03
C TRP A 447 -6.62 -11.09 22.50
N GLN A 448 -6.59 -12.12 21.66
CA GLN A 448 -5.37 -12.62 21.00
C GLN A 448 -4.78 -11.53 20.08
N GLU A 449 -5.62 -10.84 19.30
CA GLU A 449 -5.18 -9.72 18.47
C GLU A 449 -4.61 -8.57 19.30
N ALA A 450 -5.26 -8.27 20.43
CA ALA A 450 -4.77 -7.24 21.35
C ALA A 450 -3.41 -7.62 21.96
N LEU A 451 -3.19 -8.90 22.28
CA LEU A 451 -1.91 -9.38 22.77
C LEU A 451 -0.82 -9.29 21.70
N VAL A 452 -1.08 -9.81 20.50
CA VAL A 452 -0.13 -9.75 19.37
C VAL A 452 0.20 -8.30 19.04
N PHE A 453 -0.78 -7.42 19.00
CA PHE A 453 -0.56 -5.98 18.79
C PHE A 453 0.37 -5.38 19.86
N ARG A 454 0.14 -5.67 21.15
CA ARG A 454 1.00 -5.14 22.23
C ARG A 454 2.44 -5.64 22.10
N VAL A 455 2.62 -6.92 21.80
CA VAL A 455 3.93 -7.52 21.56
C VAL A 455 4.63 -6.88 20.38
N MET A 456 3.94 -6.75 19.23
CA MET A 456 4.50 -6.14 18.03
C MET A 456 4.86 -4.67 18.23
N ARG A 457 3.96 -3.89 18.83
CA ARG A 457 4.23 -2.48 19.16
C ARG A 457 5.43 -2.34 20.11
N GLY A 458 5.52 -3.23 21.10
CA GLY A 458 6.66 -3.30 22.03
C GLY A 458 7.98 -3.61 21.31
N PHE A 459 7.95 -4.59 20.42
CA PHE A 459 9.09 -5.00 19.59
C PHE A 459 9.55 -3.86 18.66
N THR A 460 8.64 -3.25 17.90
CA THR A 460 8.95 -2.12 17.02
C THR A 460 9.55 -0.94 17.81
N ARG A 461 8.96 -0.57 18.95
CA ARG A 461 9.50 0.47 19.84
C ARG A 461 10.90 0.12 20.36
N ARG A 462 11.17 -1.15 20.60
CA ARG A 462 12.51 -1.60 21.04
C ARG A 462 13.51 -1.47 19.91
N LEU A 463 13.17 -1.87 18.70
CA LEU A 463 14.02 -1.72 17.51
C LEU A 463 14.34 -0.23 17.24
N VAL A 464 13.36 0.66 17.35
CA VAL A 464 13.57 2.11 17.21
C VAL A 464 14.57 2.63 18.26
N ARG A 465 14.44 2.22 19.53
CA ARG A 465 15.40 2.58 20.57
C ARG A 465 16.80 2.05 20.29
N LEU A 466 16.91 0.84 19.74
CA LEU A 466 18.19 0.28 19.29
C LEU A 466 18.78 1.07 18.13
N ALA A 467 17.97 1.44 17.14
CA ALA A 467 18.41 2.25 16.01
C ALA A 467 19.03 3.59 16.48
N ARG A 468 18.30 4.31 17.34
CA ARG A 468 18.78 5.56 17.95
C ARG A 468 20.10 5.36 18.73
N ARG A 469 20.18 4.29 19.54
CA ARG A 469 21.38 3.96 20.29
C ARG A 469 22.56 3.59 19.40
N ARG A 470 22.33 2.78 18.35
CA ARG A 470 23.36 2.40 17.37
C ARG A 470 23.89 3.62 16.62
N ARG A 471 23.02 4.57 16.24
CA ARG A 471 23.46 5.86 15.66
C ARG A 471 24.32 6.65 16.63
N ALA A 472 23.90 6.81 17.87
CA ALA A 472 24.66 7.53 18.89
C ALA A 472 26.04 6.87 19.20
N LEU A 473 26.16 5.56 18.98
CA LEU A 473 27.42 4.81 19.16
C LEU A 473 28.26 4.71 17.87
N GLY A 474 27.80 5.27 16.74
CA GLY A 474 28.50 5.18 15.45
C GLY A 474 28.60 3.77 14.87
N ILE A 475 27.67 2.88 15.24
CA ILE A 475 27.63 1.47 14.74
C ILE A 475 26.36 1.15 13.96
N TYR A 476 25.55 2.15 13.66
CA TYR A 476 24.38 2.02 12.79
C TYR A 476 24.83 1.67 11.38
N GLY A 477 24.19 0.69 10.75
CA GLY A 477 24.51 0.29 9.38
C GLY A 477 25.83 -0.48 9.21
N LYS A 478 26.53 -0.85 10.28
CA LYS A 478 27.86 -1.51 10.19
C LYS A 478 27.89 -2.79 9.34
N ARG A 479 26.72 -3.41 9.05
CA ARG A 479 26.59 -4.58 8.18
C ARG A 479 25.86 -4.28 6.89
N ASN A 480 25.79 -3.02 6.48
CA ASN A 480 25.18 -2.64 5.21
C ASN A 480 26.02 -3.04 3.99
N ALA A 481 27.23 -3.55 4.21
CA ALA A 481 28.11 -4.00 3.17
C ALA A 481 28.50 -5.48 3.31
N GLY A 482 28.51 -6.20 2.19
CA GLY A 482 28.99 -7.58 2.10
C GLY A 482 28.19 -8.61 2.88
N TRP A 483 27.13 -8.21 3.58
CA TRP A 483 26.29 -9.11 4.35
C TRP A 483 25.04 -9.52 3.57
N ARG A 484 24.71 -10.79 3.61
CA ARG A 484 23.51 -11.33 2.97
C ARG A 484 22.74 -12.22 3.92
N LEU A 485 21.42 -12.03 3.96
CA LEU A 485 20.49 -12.87 4.67
C LEU A 485 19.41 -13.36 3.69
N LEU A 486 19.73 -14.48 3.05
CA LEU A 486 18.86 -15.12 2.05
C LEU A 486 18.23 -16.35 2.71
N GLY A 487 16.96 -16.21 3.10
CA GLY A 487 16.21 -17.19 3.87
C GLY A 487 15.26 -18.04 3.03
N GLN A 488 14.71 -19.07 3.65
CA GLN A 488 13.63 -19.85 3.07
C GLN A 488 12.34 -19.00 2.98
N ALA A 489 11.52 -19.28 1.98
CA ALA A 489 10.20 -18.69 1.88
C ALA A 489 9.33 -19.19 3.05
N PRO A 490 8.56 -18.32 3.72
CA PRO A 490 7.73 -18.71 4.85
C PRO A 490 6.63 -19.68 4.40
N GLY A 491 6.35 -20.67 5.25
CA GLY A 491 5.16 -21.49 5.13
C GLY A 491 4.04 -20.95 6.01
N LEU A 492 2.79 -21.38 5.76
CA LEU A 492 1.63 -20.96 6.55
C LEU A 492 1.62 -21.57 7.95
N GLY A 493 1.08 -20.83 8.91
CA GLY A 493 0.91 -21.26 10.30
C GLY A 493 2.24 -21.57 10.97
N SER A 494 2.33 -22.71 11.65
CA SER A 494 3.54 -23.17 12.34
C SER A 494 4.77 -23.32 11.43
N ARG A 495 4.58 -23.47 10.13
CA ARG A 495 5.68 -23.55 9.15
C ARG A 495 6.43 -22.21 8.96
N ALA A 496 5.89 -21.09 9.49
CA ALA A 496 6.60 -19.82 9.56
C ALA A 496 7.53 -19.69 10.79
N PHE A 497 7.50 -20.64 11.73
CA PHE A 497 8.31 -20.60 12.94
C PHE A 497 9.84 -20.54 12.71
N PRO A 498 10.42 -21.21 11.72
CA PRO A 498 11.85 -21.05 11.40
C PRO A 498 12.22 -19.60 11.05
N MET A 499 11.34 -18.88 10.33
CA MET A 499 11.54 -17.47 10.01
C MET A 499 11.49 -16.58 11.25
N LEU A 500 10.52 -16.82 12.15
CA LEU A 500 10.42 -16.13 13.43
C LEU A 500 11.70 -16.34 14.27
N ARG A 501 12.17 -17.58 14.38
CA ARG A 501 13.40 -17.93 15.09
C ARG A 501 14.62 -17.21 14.50
N SER A 502 14.74 -17.16 13.18
CA SER A 502 15.80 -16.44 12.49
C SER A 502 15.77 -14.93 12.82
N GLY A 503 14.58 -14.31 12.75
CA GLY A 503 14.39 -12.89 13.08
C GLY A 503 14.75 -12.57 14.53
N LEU A 504 14.31 -13.40 15.48
CA LEU A 504 14.68 -13.26 16.88
C LEU A 504 16.20 -13.49 17.11
N GLY A 505 16.82 -14.41 16.38
CA GLY A 505 18.27 -14.60 16.42
C GLY A 505 19.06 -13.37 15.98
N VAL A 506 18.61 -12.71 14.90
CA VAL A 506 19.19 -11.42 14.47
C VAL A 506 18.97 -10.36 15.55
N TYR A 507 17.75 -10.24 16.07
CA TYR A 507 17.39 -9.28 17.11
C TYR A 507 18.29 -9.41 18.35
N PHE A 508 18.44 -10.60 18.92
CA PHE A 508 19.27 -10.81 20.11
C PHE A 508 20.76 -10.55 19.85
N ARG A 509 21.25 -10.84 18.65
CA ARG A 509 22.60 -10.48 18.26
C ARG A 509 22.80 -8.95 18.26
N VAL A 510 21.85 -8.21 17.67
CA VAL A 510 21.87 -6.73 17.62
C VAL A 510 21.81 -6.14 19.03
N GLU A 511 20.96 -6.67 19.91
CA GLU A 511 20.89 -6.26 21.32
C GLU A 511 22.24 -6.41 22.01
N ARG A 512 22.83 -7.62 21.93
CA ARG A 512 24.13 -7.92 22.55
C ARG A 512 25.24 -7.00 22.03
N GLU A 513 25.33 -6.84 20.71
CA GLU A 513 26.36 -6.01 20.09
C GLU A 513 26.22 -4.53 20.47
N THR A 514 24.98 -4.03 20.52
CA THR A 514 24.70 -2.65 20.92
C THR A 514 25.01 -2.41 22.40
N PHE A 515 24.72 -3.40 23.26
CA PHE A 515 25.07 -3.36 24.66
C PHE A 515 26.60 -3.32 24.85
N LEU A 516 27.32 -4.24 24.23
CA LEU A 516 28.79 -4.34 24.34
C LEU A 516 29.50 -3.09 23.77
N ALA A 517 28.98 -2.53 22.67
CA ALA A 517 29.53 -1.28 22.12
C ALA A 517 29.36 -0.10 23.09
N GLY A 518 28.26 -0.06 23.84
CA GLY A 518 28.02 0.97 24.86
C GLY A 518 28.89 0.85 26.11
N LEU A 519 29.55 -0.29 26.35
CA LEU A 519 30.48 -0.50 27.47
C LEU A 519 31.92 -0.10 27.16
N ARG A 520 32.24 0.20 25.89
CA ARG A 520 33.62 0.58 25.50
C ARG A 520 33.98 1.95 26.06
N PRO A 521 35.19 2.12 26.68
CA PRO A 521 35.68 3.43 27.09
C PRO A 521 35.78 4.38 25.89
N GLY A 522 35.24 5.57 25.98
CA GLY A 522 35.27 6.55 24.90
C GLY A 522 34.13 6.46 23.89
N ALA A 523 33.06 5.64 24.11
CA ALA A 523 31.86 5.63 23.29
C ALA A 523 31.25 7.05 23.20
N ARG A 524 31.50 7.76 22.09
CA ARG A 524 30.99 9.11 21.87
C ARG A 524 29.48 9.09 21.72
N LYS A 525 28.77 9.92 22.45
CA LYS A 525 27.39 10.28 22.17
C LYS A 525 27.38 11.29 21.02
N VAL A 526 27.21 10.84 19.80
CA VAL A 526 26.96 11.73 18.67
C VAL A 526 25.50 12.15 18.74
N ALA A 527 25.22 13.45 18.74
CA ALA A 527 23.86 13.95 18.64
C ALA A 527 23.23 13.50 17.30
N PRO A 528 21.95 13.13 17.26
CA PRO A 528 21.29 12.74 16.02
C PRO A 528 21.13 13.98 15.13
N GLU A 529 21.93 14.10 14.08
CA GLU A 529 21.74 15.07 13.01
C GLU A 529 20.70 14.59 12.01
N ARG A 530 19.91 15.53 11.45
CA ARG A 530 19.09 15.27 10.27
C ARG A 530 20.01 14.83 9.13
N THR A 531 19.64 13.77 8.43
CA THR A 531 20.40 13.32 7.26
C THR A 531 20.06 14.24 6.10
N VAL A 532 21.03 15.02 5.65
CA VAL A 532 20.97 15.77 4.38
C VAL A 532 21.58 14.88 3.31
N THR A 533 20.90 14.69 2.19
CA THR A 533 21.50 13.99 1.04
C THR A 533 22.71 14.77 0.55
N PRO A 534 23.89 14.14 0.33
CA PRO A 534 25.04 14.84 -0.24
C PRO A 534 24.68 15.42 -1.61
N GLU A 535 25.21 16.61 -1.91
CA GLU A 535 25.12 17.16 -3.25
C GLU A 535 25.83 16.24 -4.24
N PRO A 536 25.27 16.02 -5.44
CA PRO A 536 25.96 15.27 -6.49
C PRO A 536 27.29 15.97 -6.82
N ALA A 537 28.31 15.17 -7.08
CA ALA A 537 29.61 15.70 -7.52
C ALA A 537 29.42 16.58 -8.78
N PRO A 538 30.13 17.71 -8.90
CA PRO A 538 30.06 18.54 -10.10
C PRO A 538 30.44 17.70 -11.33
N GLU A 539 29.66 17.85 -12.41
CA GLU A 539 30.01 17.23 -13.68
C GLU A 539 31.43 17.68 -14.09
N PRO A 540 32.26 16.75 -14.61
CA PRO A 540 33.54 17.15 -15.17
C PRO A 540 33.29 18.13 -16.33
N GLU A 541 33.86 19.32 -16.22
CA GLU A 541 33.82 20.30 -17.30
C GLU A 541 34.25 19.63 -18.60
N SER A 542 33.33 19.59 -19.58
CA SER A 542 33.61 19.11 -20.92
C SER A 542 34.63 20.04 -21.58
N GLY A 543 35.89 19.61 -21.60
CA GLY A 543 36.97 20.21 -22.38
C GLY A 543 36.92 19.76 -23.84
#